data_532b2a52d38a811f976134f864882018
#
_entry.id   532b2a52d38a811f976134f864882018
#
_cell.length_a   1.000
_cell.length_b   1.000
_cell.length_c   1.000
_cell.angle_alpha   90.00
_cell.angle_beta   90.00
_cell.angle_gamma   90.00
#
_symmetry.space_group_name_H-M   'P 1'
#
loop_
_entity.id
_entity.type
_entity.pdbx_description
1 polymer ?
#
loop_
_entity_poly.entity_id
_entity_poly.type
_entity_poly.pdbx_seq_one_letter_code
_entity_poly.pdbx_strand_id
1 'polypeptide(L)'
;MCKSYGYQNVEVFALPSYFTLTIEMHDNHTYTISKRTQQNRVNLDMVYELNNLVRYVCDKCPDYDYLKNRINEIKNTPLNMPLVFLGYGLGTGFFTTFFGGKIKETIIAMIIGFILYFFIWLMEILEINNLVTTLLSSIVLSSLAIFCYKLGLINNLQSTIIGCLMILTPGVAITNSLRDIMGGDYISGMARMLEALLTATFIAVGVGIMMVILGG
;
A
#
# COMPACT_ATOMS: atom_id res chain seq x y z
N MET A 1 4.22 -24.79 -4.18
CA MET A 1 4.36 -25.24 -2.78
C MET A 1 3.54 -26.50 -2.52
N CYS A 2 2.19 -26.50 -2.47
CA CYS A 2 1.42 -27.74 -2.23
C CYS A 2 1.74 -28.86 -3.22
N LYS A 3 1.87 -28.54 -4.51
CA LYS A 3 2.27 -29.52 -5.53
C LYS A 3 3.64 -30.17 -5.29
N SER A 4 4.58 -29.48 -4.62
CA SER A 4 5.90 -30.03 -4.28
C SER A 4 5.81 -31.08 -3.18
N TYR A 5 4.76 -31.08 -2.36
CA TYR A 5 4.47 -32.08 -1.36
C TYR A 5 3.59 -33.24 -1.89
N GLY A 6 3.38 -33.34 -3.21
CA GLY A 6 2.69 -34.45 -3.84
C GLY A 6 1.18 -34.29 -4.02
N TYR A 7 0.60 -33.14 -3.64
CA TYR A 7 -0.82 -32.88 -3.89
C TYR A 7 -1.06 -32.62 -5.38
N GLN A 8 -2.01 -33.34 -5.99
CA GLN A 8 -2.22 -33.30 -7.44
C GLN A 8 -3.04 -32.08 -7.89
N ASN A 9 -4.18 -31.88 -7.29
CA ASN A 9 -5.07 -30.77 -7.62
C ASN A 9 -5.09 -29.75 -6.48
N VAL A 10 -4.59 -28.55 -6.77
CA VAL A 10 -4.56 -27.43 -5.82
C VAL A 10 -5.12 -26.22 -6.52
N GLU A 11 -6.29 -25.80 -6.07
CA GLU A 11 -6.96 -24.60 -6.56
C GLU A 11 -7.00 -23.53 -5.48
N VAL A 12 -6.66 -22.30 -5.87
CA VAL A 12 -6.66 -21.14 -4.98
C VAL A 12 -7.49 -20.05 -5.61
N PHE A 13 -8.53 -19.64 -4.92
CA PHE A 13 -9.30 -18.46 -5.27
C PHE A 13 -9.09 -17.38 -4.20
N ALA A 14 -8.51 -16.25 -4.58
CA ALA A 14 -8.12 -15.19 -3.66
C ALA A 14 -8.72 -13.86 -4.07
N LEU A 15 -9.45 -13.25 -3.15
CA LEU A 15 -9.94 -11.87 -3.21
C LEU A 15 -9.24 -11.02 -2.14
N PRO A 16 -9.28 -9.69 -2.21
CA PRO A 16 -8.67 -8.83 -1.20
C PRO A 16 -9.11 -9.11 0.25
N SER A 17 -10.37 -9.54 0.44
CA SER A 17 -10.96 -9.79 1.75
C SER A 17 -11.23 -11.26 2.08
N TYR A 18 -10.95 -12.18 1.15
CA TYR A 18 -11.32 -13.59 1.29
C TYR A 18 -10.47 -14.49 0.42
N PHE A 19 -10.06 -15.64 0.93
CA PHE A 19 -9.43 -16.66 0.10
C PHE A 19 -10.02 -18.04 0.38
N THR A 20 -10.04 -18.87 -0.66
CA THR A 20 -10.38 -20.29 -0.60
C THR A 20 -9.24 -21.10 -1.19
N LEU A 21 -8.83 -22.11 -0.47
CA LEU A 21 -7.86 -23.10 -0.91
C LEU A 21 -8.55 -24.46 -0.95
N THR A 22 -8.55 -25.11 -2.12
CA THR A 22 -9.06 -26.47 -2.31
C THR A 22 -7.90 -27.38 -2.67
N ILE A 23 -7.76 -28.49 -1.95
CA ILE A 23 -6.72 -29.49 -2.14
C ILE A 23 -7.39 -30.84 -2.27
N GLU A 24 -7.06 -31.58 -3.33
CA GLU A 24 -7.46 -32.95 -3.53
C GLU A 24 -6.32 -33.89 -3.09
N MET A 25 -6.64 -34.83 -2.19
CA MET A 25 -5.71 -35.87 -1.73
C MET A 25 -5.71 -37.10 -2.64
N HIS A 26 -4.71 -37.93 -2.50
CA HIS A 26 -4.58 -39.19 -3.26
C HIS A 26 -5.73 -40.21 -3.03
N ASP A 27 -6.48 -40.04 -1.95
CA ASP A 27 -7.65 -40.89 -1.60
C ASP A 27 -8.98 -40.34 -2.16
N ASN A 28 -8.92 -39.37 -3.10
CA ASN A 28 -10.07 -38.66 -3.69
C ASN A 28 -10.89 -37.82 -2.67
N HIS A 29 -10.35 -37.59 -1.48
CA HIS A 29 -10.97 -36.62 -0.56
C HIS A 29 -10.54 -35.21 -0.90
N THR A 30 -11.53 -34.32 -1.00
CA THR A 30 -11.31 -32.90 -1.27
C THR A 30 -11.44 -32.09 0.02
N TYR A 31 -10.39 -31.37 0.38
CA TYR A 31 -10.39 -30.47 1.52
C TYR A 31 -10.43 -29.03 1.03
N THR A 32 -11.45 -28.30 1.49
CA THR A 32 -11.59 -26.86 1.18
C THR A 32 -11.51 -26.06 2.47
N ILE A 33 -10.59 -25.10 2.50
CA ILE A 33 -10.42 -24.14 3.59
C ILE A 33 -10.71 -22.76 3.06
N SER A 34 -11.62 -22.07 3.73
CA SER A 34 -11.97 -20.69 3.42
C SER A 34 -11.67 -19.79 4.60
N LYS A 35 -11.05 -18.65 4.36
CA LYS A 35 -10.71 -17.70 5.42
C LYS A 35 -10.91 -16.27 4.97
N ARG A 36 -11.49 -15.45 5.85
CA ARG A 36 -11.55 -14.01 5.66
C ARG A 36 -10.19 -13.40 5.99
N THR A 37 -9.68 -12.58 5.08
CA THR A 37 -8.47 -11.79 5.29
C THR A 37 -8.86 -10.39 5.72
N GLN A 38 -8.21 -9.86 6.76
CA GLN A 38 -8.27 -8.44 7.06
C GLN A 38 -7.30 -7.72 6.13
N GLN A 39 -7.76 -6.60 5.59
CA GLN A 39 -6.95 -5.79 4.70
C GLN A 39 -5.89 -5.06 5.52
N ASN A 40 -4.65 -5.50 5.40
CA ASN A 40 -3.49 -4.86 6.01
C ASN A 40 -2.67 -4.17 4.90
N ARG A 41 -1.86 -3.19 5.29
CA ARG A 41 -0.91 -2.57 4.36
C ARG A 41 0.00 -3.62 3.75
N VAL A 42 0.34 -3.42 2.47
CA VAL A 42 1.29 -4.29 1.77
C VAL A 42 2.68 -4.08 2.34
N ASN A 43 3.22 -5.11 2.97
CA ASN A 43 4.62 -5.15 3.40
C ASN A 43 5.45 -5.87 2.33
N LEU A 44 6.21 -5.12 1.55
CA LEU A 44 7.02 -5.67 0.45
C LEU A 44 8.15 -6.57 0.94
N ASP A 45 8.74 -6.28 2.11
CA ASP A 45 9.79 -7.13 2.70
C ASP A 45 9.22 -8.50 3.07
N MET A 46 8.02 -8.51 3.66
CA MET A 46 7.32 -9.76 3.96
C MET A 46 6.98 -10.55 2.69
N VAL A 47 6.54 -9.87 1.62
CA VAL A 47 6.28 -10.50 0.32
C VAL A 47 7.55 -11.10 -0.26
N TYR A 48 8.68 -10.39 -0.18
CA TYR A 48 9.98 -10.86 -0.65
C TYR A 48 10.43 -12.12 0.12
N GLU A 49 10.40 -12.09 1.44
CA GLU A 49 10.79 -13.23 2.29
C GLU A 49 9.89 -14.44 2.08
N LEU A 50 8.57 -14.24 1.99
CA LEU A 50 7.64 -15.33 1.69
C LEU A 50 7.88 -15.92 0.30
N ASN A 51 8.20 -15.10 -0.71
CA ASN A 51 8.51 -15.60 -2.05
C ASN A 51 9.80 -16.43 -2.07
N ASN A 52 10.84 -16.01 -1.34
CA ASN A 52 12.07 -16.76 -1.18
C ASN A 52 11.81 -18.10 -0.46
N LEU A 53 10.98 -18.08 0.60
CA LEU A 53 10.58 -19.29 1.30
C LEU A 53 9.84 -20.26 0.36
N VAL A 54 8.90 -19.76 -0.46
CA VAL A 54 8.17 -20.59 -1.43
C VAL A 54 9.13 -21.27 -2.42
N ARG A 55 10.13 -20.54 -2.95
CA ARG A 55 11.15 -21.12 -3.84
C ARG A 55 11.97 -22.21 -3.13
N TYR A 56 12.41 -21.94 -1.91
CA TYR A 56 13.16 -22.91 -1.11
C TYR A 56 12.34 -24.18 -0.84
N VAL A 57 11.05 -24.03 -0.51
CA VAL A 57 10.14 -25.15 -0.28
C VAL A 57 9.92 -25.98 -1.54
N CYS A 58 9.80 -25.33 -2.70
CA CYS A 58 9.64 -26.04 -3.98
C CYS A 58 10.87 -26.89 -4.33
N ASP A 59 12.07 -26.47 -3.88
CA ASP A 59 13.34 -27.17 -4.14
C ASP A 59 13.65 -28.29 -3.14
N LYS A 60 13.41 -28.02 -1.83
CA LYS A 60 13.90 -28.85 -0.73
C LYS A 60 12.83 -29.63 0.00
N CYS A 61 11.53 -29.31 -0.18
CA CYS A 61 10.42 -29.93 0.55
C CYS A 61 10.70 -30.11 2.06
N PRO A 62 11.05 -29.04 2.79
CA PRO A 62 11.40 -29.13 4.20
C PRO A 62 10.23 -29.59 5.06
N ASP A 63 10.52 -30.08 6.28
CA ASP A 63 9.50 -30.53 7.21
C ASP A 63 8.56 -29.41 7.67
N TYR A 64 7.35 -29.79 8.12
CA TYR A 64 6.29 -28.89 8.54
C TYR A 64 6.73 -27.94 9.67
N ASP A 65 7.47 -28.45 10.65
CA ASP A 65 7.92 -27.65 11.81
C ASP A 65 8.89 -26.54 11.38
N TYR A 66 9.77 -26.82 10.43
CA TYR A 66 10.65 -25.80 9.84
C TYR A 66 9.85 -24.70 9.16
N LEU A 67 8.85 -25.07 8.35
CA LEU A 67 7.98 -24.13 7.66
C LEU A 67 7.22 -23.23 8.62
N LYS A 68 6.61 -23.83 9.64
CA LYS A 68 5.84 -23.11 10.64
C LYS A 68 6.69 -22.09 11.39
N ASN A 69 7.89 -22.48 11.79
CA ASN A 69 8.82 -21.58 12.49
C ASN A 69 9.26 -20.43 11.57
N ARG A 70 9.61 -20.74 10.32
CA ARG A 70 10.06 -19.72 9.37
C ARG A 70 8.97 -18.73 8.99
N ILE A 71 7.72 -19.19 8.81
CA ILE A 71 6.57 -18.30 8.58
C ILE A 71 6.32 -17.39 9.79
N ASN A 72 6.45 -17.91 11.01
CA ASN A 72 6.28 -17.11 12.22
C ASN A 72 7.39 -16.05 12.37
N GLU A 73 8.63 -16.37 12.03
CA GLU A 73 9.74 -15.41 12.00
C GLU A 73 9.44 -14.27 11.01
N ILE A 74 9.05 -14.60 9.77
CA ILE A 74 8.72 -13.61 8.72
C ILE A 74 7.56 -12.74 9.16
N LYS A 75 6.51 -13.31 9.76
CA LYS A 75 5.35 -12.59 10.24
C LYS A 75 5.69 -11.58 11.35
N ASN A 76 6.66 -11.90 12.19
CA ASN A 76 7.07 -11.08 13.33
C ASN A 76 8.20 -10.09 12.99
N THR A 77 8.65 -10.01 11.74
CA THR A 77 9.67 -9.05 11.33
C THR A 77 9.11 -7.64 11.38
N PRO A 78 9.62 -6.75 12.26
CA PRO A 78 9.10 -5.39 12.37
C PRO A 78 9.48 -4.58 11.14
N LEU A 79 8.59 -3.69 10.72
CA LEU A 79 8.93 -2.68 9.71
C LEU A 79 10.02 -1.75 10.27
N ASN A 80 10.98 -1.40 9.42
CA ASN A 80 12.01 -0.43 9.76
C ASN A 80 11.41 0.99 9.74
N MET A 81 10.80 1.40 10.86
CA MET A 81 10.10 2.69 10.99
C MET A 81 10.95 3.90 10.60
N PRO A 82 12.26 4.01 10.96
CA PRO A 82 13.12 5.10 10.50
C PRO A 82 13.24 5.17 8.98
N LEU A 83 13.33 4.01 8.31
CA LEU A 83 13.43 3.96 6.85
C LEU A 83 12.13 4.42 6.19
N VAL A 84 10.98 4.00 6.73
CA VAL A 84 9.66 4.44 6.25
C VAL A 84 9.51 5.95 6.42
N PHE A 85 9.89 6.51 7.58
CA PHE A 85 9.89 7.94 7.84
C PHE A 85 10.72 8.72 6.82
N LEU A 86 11.96 8.28 6.57
CA LEU A 86 12.82 8.87 5.54
C LEU A 86 12.19 8.76 4.14
N GLY A 87 11.55 7.63 3.85
CA GLY A 87 10.84 7.40 2.59
C GLY A 87 9.73 8.43 2.33
N TYR A 88 8.96 8.79 3.35
CA TYR A 88 7.93 9.82 3.24
C TYR A 88 8.53 11.19 2.90
N GLY A 89 9.55 11.64 3.63
CA GLY A 89 10.18 12.93 3.38
C GLY A 89 10.89 12.99 2.02
N LEU A 90 11.77 12.03 1.73
CA LEU A 90 12.51 12.00 0.46
C LEU A 90 11.57 11.81 -0.73
N GLY A 91 10.56 10.94 -0.59
CA GLY A 91 9.58 10.70 -1.66
C GLY A 91 8.82 11.96 -2.04
N THR A 92 8.24 12.69 -1.07
CA THR A 92 7.55 13.96 -1.35
C THR A 92 8.46 14.98 -2.01
N GLY A 93 9.70 15.12 -1.53
CA GLY A 93 10.67 16.05 -2.09
C GLY A 93 11.06 15.72 -3.53
N PHE A 94 11.44 14.47 -3.80
CA PHE A 94 11.83 14.06 -5.15
C PHE A 94 10.69 14.14 -6.15
N PHE A 95 9.47 13.74 -5.77
CA PHE A 95 8.32 13.91 -6.63
C PHE A 95 8.01 15.39 -6.89
N THR A 96 8.15 16.28 -5.89
CA THR A 96 7.99 17.71 -6.11
C THR A 96 8.99 18.23 -7.13
N THR A 97 10.26 17.84 -7.06
CA THR A 97 11.28 18.17 -8.06
C THR A 97 10.92 17.61 -9.44
N PHE A 98 10.46 16.36 -9.50
CA PHE A 98 10.03 15.72 -10.74
C PHE A 98 8.89 16.47 -11.44
N PHE A 99 7.95 17.04 -10.68
CA PHE A 99 6.86 17.86 -11.21
C PHE A 99 7.23 19.35 -11.39
N GLY A 100 8.52 19.68 -11.44
CA GLY A 100 9.02 21.02 -11.77
C GLY A 100 9.13 21.97 -10.58
N GLY A 101 9.09 21.46 -9.35
CA GLY A 101 9.42 22.24 -8.15
C GLY A 101 10.90 22.56 -8.08
N LYS A 102 11.26 23.75 -7.61
CA LYS A 102 12.63 24.17 -7.36
C LYS A 102 13.10 23.67 -5.98
N ILE A 103 14.35 23.91 -5.64
CA ILE A 103 14.99 23.47 -4.38
C ILE A 103 14.17 23.89 -3.14
N LYS A 104 13.60 25.10 -3.13
CA LYS A 104 12.77 25.58 -2.01
C LYS A 104 11.50 24.74 -1.83
N GLU A 105 10.77 24.49 -2.91
CA GLU A 105 9.59 23.64 -2.94
C GLU A 105 9.92 22.22 -2.51
N THR A 106 11.06 21.68 -2.96
CA THR A 106 11.54 20.35 -2.60
C THR A 106 11.77 20.20 -1.09
N ILE A 107 12.48 21.17 -0.49
CA ILE A 107 12.77 21.12 0.96
C ILE A 107 11.48 21.21 1.77
N ILE A 108 10.56 22.11 1.38
CA ILE A 108 9.28 22.28 2.07
C ILE A 108 8.42 21.03 1.89
N ALA A 109 8.38 20.44 0.70
CA ALA A 109 7.68 19.18 0.48
C ALA A 109 8.23 18.03 1.34
N MET A 110 9.57 17.95 1.54
CA MET A 110 10.16 16.98 2.46
C MET A 110 9.64 17.16 3.89
N ILE A 111 9.58 18.41 4.38
CA ILE A 111 9.05 18.72 5.71
C ILE A 111 7.58 18.32 5.81
N ILE A 112 6.76 18.65 4.80
CA ILE A 112 5.37 18.23 4.73
C ILE A 112 5.25 16.71 4.74
N GLY A 113 6.12 16.00 4.03
CA GLY A 113 6.17 14.54 4.01
C GLY A 113 6.45 13.92 5.38
N PHE A 114 7.36 14.49 6.16
CA PHE A 114 7.63 14.06 7.54
C PHE A 114 6.43 14.31 8.47
N ILE A 115 5.77 15.45 8.33
CA ILE A 115 4.54 15.75 9.10
C ILE A 115 3.42 14.77 8.70
N LEU A 116 3.29 14.49 7.42
CA LEU A 116 2.30 13.56 6.90
C LEU A 116 2.51 12.13 7.44
N TYR A 117 3.76 11.65 7.52
CA TYR A 117 4.07 10.36 8.14
C TYR A 117 3.57 10.31 9.58
N PHE A 118 3.90 11.32 10.38
CA PHE A 118 3.46 11.39 11.78
C PHE A 118 1.94 11.43 11.90
N PHE A 119 1.27 12.18 11.04
CA PHE A 119 -0.19 12.26 10.99
C PHE A 119 -0.82 10.90 10.67
N ILE A 120 -0.31 10.19 9.64
CA ILE A 120 -0.81 8.87 9.26
C ILE A 120 -0.57 7.86 10.38
N TRP A 121 0.60 7.90 11.01
CA TRP A 121 0.91 7.05 12.17
C TRP A 121 -0.06 7.28 13.34
N LEU A 122 -0.43 8.53 13.61
CA LEU A 122 -1.44 8.86 14.63
C LEU A 122 -2.82 8.29 14.26
N MET A 123 -3.23 8.40 13.00
CA MET A 123 -4.49 7.84 12.51
C MET A 123 -4.54 6.30 12.62
N GLU A 124 -3.40 5.64 12.44
CA GLU A 124 -3.28 4.18 12.65
C GLU A 124 -3.49 3.79 14.10
N ILE A 125 -2.89 4.52 15.04
CA ILE A 125 -3.09 4.27 16.47
C ILE A 125 -4.56 4.42 16.86
N LEU A 126 -5.28 5.35 16.22
CA LEU A 126 -6.70 5.60 16.45
C LEU A 126 -7.60 4.58 15.71
N GLU A 127 -7.02 3.60 15.02
CA GLU A 127 -7.73 2.57 14.24
C GLU A 127 -8.75 3.14 13.22
N ILE A 128 -8.46 4.33 12.66
CA ILE A 128 -9.32 5.00 11.70
C ILE A 128 -9.27 4.30 10.35
N ASN A 129 -10.42 4.22 9.67
CA ASN A 129 -10.52 3.62 8.35
C ASN A 129 -9.57 4.30 7.33
N ASN A 130 -8.91 3.49 6.48
CA ASN A 130 -7.94 3.96 5.49
C ASN A 130 -8.46 5.06 4.55
N LEU A 131 -9.73 4.99 4.11
CA LEU A 131 -10.31 6.02 3.24
C LEU A 131 -10.45 7.35 3.96
N VAL A 132 -10.89 7.34 5.23
CA VAL A 132 -10.97 8.54 6.06
C VAL A 132 -9.58 9.10 6.35
N THR A 133 -8.62 8.23 6.66
CA THR A 133 -7.22 8.62 6.83
C THR A 133 -6.67 9.31 5.59
N THR A 134 -6.96 8.77 4.40
CA THR A 134 -6.53 9.36 3.13
C THR A 134 -7.16 10.74 2.89
N LEU A 135 -8.46 10.89 3.15
CA LEU A 135 -9.15 12.18 3.07
C LEU A 135 -8.51 13.23 4.00
N LEU A 136 -8.35 12.87 5.28
CA LEU A 136 -7.78 13.78 6.27
C LEU A 136 -6.31 14.11 5.95
N SER A 137 -5.54 13.13 5.50
CA SER A 137 -4.14 13.31 5.08
C SER A 137 -4.03 14.27 3.90
N SER A 138 -4.91 14.16 2.90
CA SER A 138 -4.92 15.07 1.75
C SER A 138 -5.35 16.49 2.13
N ILE A 139 -6.26 16.64 3.10
CA ILE A 139 -6.63 17.95 3.70
C ILE A 139 -5.42 18.57 4.41
N VAL A 140 -4.77 17.82 5.30
CA VAL A 140 -3.60 18.32 6.06
C VAL A 140 -2.46 18.72 5.13
N LEU A 141 -2.14 17.88 4.17
CA LEU A 141 -1.08 18.13 3.18
C LEU A 141 -1.35 19.39 2.37
N SER A 142 -2.56 19.52 1.78
CA SER A 142 -2.91 20.68 0.96
C SER A 142 -3.01 21.96 1.79
N SER A 143 -3.50 21.90 3.03
CA SER A 143 -3.52 23.06 3.92
C SER A 143 -2.11 23.56 4.25
N LEU A 144 -1.16 22.67 4.55
CA LEU A 144 0.23 23.00 4.81
C LEU A 144 0.90 23.62 3.56
N ALA A 145 0.68 23.03 2.39
CA ALA A 145 1.23 23.56 1.14
C ALA A 145 0.69 24.95 0.82
N ILE A 146 -0.64 25.19 0.94
CA ILE A 146 -1.26 26.50 0.74
C ILE A 146 -0.75 27.51 1.78
N PHE A 147 -0.61 27.11 3.03
CA PHE A 147 -0.07 27.96 4.08
C PHE A 147 1.37 28.41 3.77
N CYS A 148 2.25 27.47 3.36
CA CYS A 148 3.61 27.81 2.94
C CYS A 148 3.64 28.73 1.72
N TYR A 149 2.71 28.55 0.79
CA TYR A 149 2.58 29.42 -0.38
C TYR A 149 2.18 30.84 0.03
N LYS A 150 1.19 31.00 0.91
CA LYS A 150 0.74 32.36 1.41
C LYS A 150 1.83 33.08 2.22
N LEU A 151 2.72 32.32 2.88
CA LEU A 151 3.90 32.87 3.55
C LEU A 151 5.03 33.26 2.57
N GLY A 152 4.89 33.01 1.28
CA GLY A 152 5.93 33.29 0.29
C GLY A 152 7.14 32.34 0.35
N LEU A 153 7.02 31.22 1.06
CA LEU A 153 8.09 30.23 1.20
C LEU A 153 8.28 29.40 -0.07
N ILE A 154 7.20 29.16 -0.81
CA ILE A 154 7.18 28.46 -2.10
C ILE A 154 6.53 29.32 -3.17
N ASN A 155 6.99 29.17 -4.42
CA ASN A 155 6.47 29.92 -5.57
C ASN A 155 5.53 29.06 -6.45
N ASN A 156 5.72 27.74 -6.43
CA ASN A 156 4.92 26.79 -7.22
C ASN A 156 4.12 25.86 -6.31
N LEU A 157 2.89 26.29 -6.01
CA LEU A 157 1.96 25.54 -5.17
C LEU A 157 1.58 24.20 -5.82
N GLN A 158 1.36 24.20 -7.14
CA GLN A 158 0.91 23.01 -7.85
C GLN A 158 1.93 21.86 -7.79
N SER A 159 3.20 22.14 -8.10
CA SER A 159 4.28 21.15 -8.00
C SER A 159 4.42 20.59 -6.59
N THR A 160 4.28 21.43 -5.56
CA THR A 160 4.37 21.02 -4.16
C THR A 160 3.21 20.10 -3.77
N ILE A 161 1.97 20.48 -4.09
CA ILE A 161 0.79 19.65 -3.78
C ILE A 161 0.88 18.31 -4.51
N ILE A 162 1.11 18.32 -5.83
CA ILE A 162 1.18 17.08 -6.63
C ILE A 162 2.31 16.17 -6.12
N GLY A 163 3.49 16.72 -5.86
CA GLY A 163 4.63 15.96 -5.35
C GLY A 163 4.33 15.29 -4.00
N CYS A 164 3.71 16.01 -3.09
CA CYS A 164 3.31 15.46 -1.79
C CYS A 164 2.18 14.41 -1.92
N LEU A 165 1.23 14.60 -2.84
CA LEU A 165 0.13 13.66 -3.07
C LEU A 165 0.58 12.30 -3.60
N MET A 166 1.73 12.23 -4.30
CA MET A 166 2.21 10.97 -4.90
C MET A 166 2.37 9.85 -3.88
N ILE A 167 2.66 10.17 -2.61
CA ILE A 167 2.76 9.17 -1.54
C ILE A 167 1.40 8.56 -1.18
N LEU A 168 0.33 9.35 -1.29
CA LEU A 168 -1.03 8.88 -1.02
C LEU A 168 -1.65 8.17 -2.23
N THR A 169 -1.08 8.35 -3.42
CA THR A 169 -1.66 7.83 -4.66
C THR A 169 -1.60 6.29 -4.70
N PRO A 170 -2.71 5.61 -5.01
CA PRO A 170 -2.79 4.16 -4.99
C PRO A 170 -2.19 3.51 -6.27
N GLY A 171 -0.97 3.91 -6.66
CA GLY A 171 -0.33 3.48 -7.91
C GLY A 171 -0.13 1.97 -8.01
N VAL A 172 0.38 1.35 -6.95
CA VAL A 172 0.59 -0.11 -6.88
C VAL A 172 -0.74 -0.86 -6.95
N ALA A 173 -1.80 -0.34 -6.31
CA ALA A 173 -3.12 -0.95 -6.35
C ALA A 173 -3.71 -0.92 -7.77
N ILE A 174 -3.59 0.19 -8.49
CA ILE A 174 -4.02 0.34 -9.88
C ILE A 174 -3.25 -0.63 -10.79
N THR A 175 -1.92 -0.66 -10.68
CA THR A 175 -1.07 -1.53 -11.52
C THR A 175 -1.39 -3.01 -11.30
N ASN A 176 -1.54 -3.42 -10.03
CA ASN A 176 -1.88 -4.80 -9.70
C ASN A 176 -3.30 -5.17 -10.15
N SER A 177 -4.27 -4.25 -10.05
CA SER A 177 -5.63 -4.52 -10.53
C SER A 177 -5.68 -4.72 -12.04
N LEU A 178 -4.96 -3.91 -12.82
CA LEU A 178 -4.83 -4.08 -14.27
C LEU A 178 -4.16 -5.41 -14.61
N ARG A 179 -3.10 -5.78 -13.90
CA ARG A 179 -2.43 -7.06 -14.06
C ARG A 179 -3.37 -8.24 -13.79
N ASP A 180 -4.16 -8.19 -12.72
CA ASP A 180 -5.13 -9.24 -12.38
C ASP A 180 -6.21 -9.35 -13.48
N ILE A 181 -6.75 -8.23 -13.96
CA ILE A 181 -7.72 -8.20 -15.08
C ILE A 181 -7.12 -8.81 -16.35
N MET A 182 -5.90 -8.43 -16.72
CA MET A 182 -5.20 -8.98 -17.89
C MET A 182 -4.87 -10.47 -17.73
N GLY A 183 -4.69 -10.93 -16.49
CA GLY A 183 -4.49 -12.33 -16.16
C GLY A 183 -5.77 -13.19 -16.16
N GLY A 184 -6.95 -12.57 -16.33
CA GLY A 184 -8.25 -13.23 -16.30
C GLY A 184 -8.94 -13.24 -14.94
N ASP A 185 -8.29 -12.73 -13.89
CA ASP A 185 -8.83 -12.64 -12.52
C ASP A 185 -9.70 -11.38 -12.37
N TYR A 186 -10.77 -11.30 -13.17
CA TYR A 186 -11.60 -10.08 -13.27
C TYR A 186 -12.19 -9.64 -11.94
N ILE A 187 -12.67 -10.56 -11.10
CA ILE A 187 -13.33 -10.22 -9.82
C ILE A 187 -12.32 -9.60 -8.86
N SER A 188 -11.15 -10.20 -8.71
CA SER A 188 -10.07 -9.67 -7.87
C SER A 188 -9.57 -8.32 -8.38
N GLY A 189 -9.33 -8.23 -9.70
CA GLY A 189 -8.87 -7.01 -10.35
C GLY A 189 -9.86 -5.85 -10.21
N MET A 190 -11.16 -6.09 -10.45
CA MET A 190 -12.19 -5.07 -10.30
C MET A 190 -12.36 -4.61 -8.85
N ALA A 191 -12.30 -5.52 -7.88
CA ALA A 191 -12.38 -5.15 -6.46
C ALA A 191 -11.24 -4.21 -6.05
N ARG A 192 -10.00 -4.50 -6.47
CA ARG A 192 -8.82 -3.65 -6.23
C ARG A 192 -8.90 -2.31 -6.98
N MET A 193 -9.42 -2.33 -8.21
CA MET A 193 -9.61 -1.11 -9.00
C MET A 193 -10.60 -0.17 -8.33
N LEU A 194 -11.73 -0.70 -7.85
CA LEU A 194 -12.73 0.08 -7.13
C LEU A 194 -12.14 0.73 -5.87
N GLU A 195 -11.37 -0.02 -5.09
CA GLU A 195 -10.68 0.52 -3.91
C GLU A 195 -9.71 1.65 -4.28
N ALA A 196 -8.92 1.48 -5.36
CA ALA A 196 -8.00 2.48 -5.83
C ALA A 196 -8.73 3.75 -6.33
N LEU A 197 -9.85 3.61 -7.03
CA LEU A 197 -10.69 4.72 -7.48
C LEU A 197 -11.31 5.48 -6.30
N LEU A 198 -11.81 4.77 -5.29
CA LEU A 198 -12.31 5.41 -4.07
C LEU A 198 -11.19 6.19 -3.38
N THR A 199 -10.01 5.61 -3.21
CA THR A 199 -8.85 6.30 -2.63
C THR A 199 -8.50 7.57 -3.40
N ALA A 200 -8.42 7.52 -4.73
CA ALA A 200 -8.15 8.67 -5.58
C ALA A 200 -9.25 9.75 -5.45
N THR A 201 -10.51 9.34 -5.35
CA THR A 201 -11.64 10.27 -5.14
C THR A 201 -11.52 10.99 -3.80
N PHE A 202 -11.20 10.29 -2.71
CA PHE A 202 -11.01 10.88 -1.39
C PHE A 202 -9.83 11.87 -1.36
N ILE A 203 -8.73 11.56 -2.07
CA ILE A 203 -7.61 12.49 -2.25
C ILE A 203 -8.07 13.76 -2.96
N ALA A 204 -8.78 13.61 -4.09
CA ALA A 204 -9.25 14.75 -4.88
C ALA A 204 -10.23 15.63 -4.09
N VAL A 205 -11.16 15.02 -3.35
CA VAL A 205 -12.10 15.74 -2.48
C VAL A 205 -11.35 16.52 -1.39
N GLY A 206 -10.38 15.89 -0.70
CA GLY A 206 -9.63 16.57 0.36
C GLY A 206 -8.83 17.77 -0.15
N VAL A 207 -8.15 17.65 -1.28
CA VAL A 207 -7.45 18.78 -1.93
C VAL A 207 -8.44 19.83 -2.40
N GLY A 208 -9.55 19.42 -3.04
CA GLY A 208 -10.58 20.33 -3.55
C GLY A 208 -11.19 21.19 -2.45
N ILE A 209 -11.52 20.60 -1.30
CA ILE A 209 -12.02 21.33 -0.12
C ILE A 209 -11.03 22.41 0.30
N MET A 210 -9.75 22.07 0.42
CA MET A 210 -8.74 23.05 0.88
C MET A 210 -8.44 24.13 -0.16
N MET A 211 -8.47 23.79 -1.44
CA MET A 211 -8.34 24.78 -2.52
C MET A 211 -9.49 25.80 -2.52
N VAL A 212 -10.71 25.37 -2.24
CA VAL A 212 -11.87 26.26 -2.15
C VAL A 212 -11.82 27.13 -0.88
N ILE A 213 -11.44 26.55 0.26
CA ILE A 213 -11.46 27.29 1.55
C ILE A 213 -10.27 28.25 1.68
N LEU A 214 -9.09 27.81 1.29
CA LEU A 214 -7.83 28.55 1.51
C LEU A 214 -7.18 29.06 0.22
N GLY A 215 -7.55 28.55 -0.94
CA GLY A 215 -6.93 28.89 -2.22
C GLY A 215 -7.58 30.09 -2.93
N GLY A 216 -8.71 30.63 -2.38
CA GLY A 216 -9.41 31.79 -2.89
C GLY A 216 -8.69 33.13 -2.59
#